data_fa14265d4637cad643fefb8e96447c13
#
_entry.id   fa14265d4637cad643fefb8e96447c13
#
_cell.length_a   1.000
_cell.length_b   1.000
_cell.length_c   1.000
_cell.angle_alpha   90.00
_cell.angle_beta   90.00
_cell.angle_gamma   90.00
#
_symmetry.space_group_name_H-M   'P 1'
#
loop_
_entity.id
_entity.type
_entity.pdbx_description
1 polymer ?
#
loop_
_entity_poly.entity_id
_entity_poly.type
_entity_poly.pdbx_seq_one_letter_code
_entity_poly.pdbx_strand_id
1 'polypeptide(L)'
;TPELIKGLSTEDTTIVEGTVTYDIRFSALIPGTDNRLSLIINVEPQNNYYPGYPIIKRSIYYCCRMVSSQYGTVFTNSHYEKIKKVYNVFICINPPNYRKNTINRYSLKEENMIGNVHEKEENYDLLTNVIICLGDAYDKEASGILRMLEVLLSDKRNASEKRMILQDDFGIQMEMDLESEVTDVGHVLDDVAQRNYEKGVCESLVSSIK
;
A
#
# COMPACT_ATOMS: atom_id res chain seq x y z
N THR A 1 -19.36 -5.53 4.77
CA THR A 1 -20.22 -4.47 5.35
C THR A 1 -19.44 -3.18 5.40
N PRO A 2 -20.02 -2.02 4.99
CA PRO A 2 -19.33 -0.71 4.90
C PRO A 2 -18.65 -0.28 6.21
N GLU A 3 -19.12 -0.77 7.35
CA GLU A 3 -18.59 -0.47 8.68
C GLU A 3 -17.20 -1.09 8.99
N LEU A 4 -16.75 -2.04 8.17
CA LEU A 4 -15.45 -2.71 8.35
C LEU A 4 -14.28 -1.93 7.76
N ILE A 5 -14.56 -0.97 6.88
CA ILE A 5 -13.55 -0.15 6.22
C ILE A 5 -13.87 1.32 6.45
N LYS A 6 -12.89 2.09 6.91
CA LYS A 6 -13.01 3.53 7.13
C LYS A 6 -11.84 4.24 6.48
N GLY A 7 -12.14 5.19 5.59
CA GLY A 7 -11.15 6.09 5.01
C GLY A 7 -10.45 6.93 6.07
N LEU A 8 -9.19 7.21 5.87
CA LEU A 8 -8.36 8.07 6.72
C LEU A 8 -7.80 9.23 5.89
N SER A 9 -7.31 10.28 6.58
CA SER A 9 -6.62 11.38 5.91
C SER A 9 -5.42 10.84 5.13
N THR A 10 -5.29 11.28 3.88
CA THR A 10 -4.15 10.97 3.02
C THR A 10 -2.93 11.86 3.29
N GLU A 11 -3.08 12.89 4.14
CA GLU A 11 -1.99 13.79 4.52
C GLU A 11 -1.59 13.55 5.97
N ASP A 12 -0.29 13.52 6.22
CA ASP A 12 0.33 13.49 7.53
C ASP A 12 1.40 14.58 7.60
N THR A 13 1.10 15.64 8.34
CA THR A 13 1.94 16.83 8.43
C THR A 13 2.55 16.96 9.82
N THR A 14 3.87 17.12 9.88
CA THR A 14 4.59 17.52 11.10
C THR A 14 5.36 18.82 10.86
N ILE A 15 5.57 19.59 11.94
CA ILE A 15 6.27 20.89 11.86
C ILE A 15 7.72 20.72 11.39
N VAL A 16 8.36 19.61 11.77
CA VAL A 16 9.80 19.36 11.51
C VAL A 16 10.01 18.59 10.22
N GLU A 17 9.18 17.60 9.92
CA GLU A 17 9.39 16.66 8.82
C GLU A 17 8.54 16.97 7.58
N GLY A 18 7.66 17.98 7.68
CA GLY A 18 6.76 18.36 6.59
C GLY A 18 5.59 17.39 6.38
N THR A 19 4.97 17.49 5.23
CA THR A 19 3.79 16.68 4.87
C THR A 19 4.21 15.45 4.08
N VAL A 20 3.72 14.28 4.52
CA VAL A 20 3.72 13.06 3.73
C VAL A 20 2.32 12.87 3.17
N THR A 21 2.22 12.67 1.87
CA THR A 21 0.96 12.36 1.17
C THR A 21 0.95 10.87 0.84
N TYR A 22 -0.14 10.22 1.17
CA TYR A 22 -0.43 8.82 0.85
C TYR A 22 -1.47 8.79 -0.28
N ASP A 23 -1.38 7.84 -1.19
CA ASP A 23 -2.35 7.75 -2.29
C ASP A 23 -3.71 7.25 -1.78
N ILE A 24 -3.72 6.15 -1.05
CA ILE A 24 -4.94 5.61 -0.43
C ILE A 24 -4.62 5.22 1.02
N ARG A 25 -5.36 5.76 1.97
CA ARG A 25 -5.20 5.42 3.40
C ARG A 25 -6.56 5.08 4.02
N PHE A 26 -6.64 3.93 4.68
CA PHE A 26 -7.86 3.49 5.34
C PHE A 26 -7.55 2.59 6.55
N SER A 27 -8.55 2.41 7.41
CA SER A 27 -8.52 1.40 8.48
C SER A 27 -9.48 0.27 8.13
N ALA A 28 -9.08 -0.97 8.41
CA ALA A 28 -9.89 -2.15 8.23
C ALA A 28 -9.87 -3.02 9.48
N LEU A 29 -10.96 -3.77 9.69
CA LEU A 29 -11.06 -4.81 10.71
C LEU A 29 -10.72 -6.16 10.07
N ILE A 30 -9.95 -6.99 10.75
CA ILE A 30 -9.68 -8.35 10.28
C ILE A 30 -10.95 -9.19 10.47
N PRO A 31 -11.53 -9.77 9.40
CA PRO A 31 -12.69 -10.65 9.51
C PRO A 31 -12.41 -11.85 10.42
N GLY A 32 -13.34 -12.20 11.29
CA GLY A 32 -13.27 -13.41 12.12
C GLY A 32 -12.47 -13.27 13.41
N THR A 33 -12.05 -12.08 13.78
CA THR A 33 -11.47 -11.79 15.09
C THR A 33 -12.36 -10.83 15.87
N ASP A 34 -12.70 -11.16 17.13
CA ASP A 34 -13.36 -10.21 18.06
C ASP A 34 -12.44 -9.05 18.46
N ASN A 35 -11.15 -9.18 18.19
CA ASN A 35 -10.18 -8.11 18.35
C ASN A 35 -10.29 -7.15 17.19
N ARG A 36 -10.78 -5.95 17.47
CA ARG A 36 -10.72 -4.79 16.58
C ARG A 36 -9.27 -4.31 16.43
N LEU A 37 -8.41 -5.15 15.86
CA LEU A 37 -7.11 -4.70 15.36
C LEU A 37 -7.40 -3.78 14.18
N SER A 38 -7.58 -2.49 14.47
CA SER A 38 -7.70 -1.55 13.37
C SER A 38 -6.34 -1.39 12.73
N LEU A 39 -6.22 -1.97 11.54
CA LEU A 39 -5.06 -1.83 10.68
C LEU A 39 -5.13 -0.46 10.01
N ILE A 40 -4.02 0.23 9.95
CA ILE A 40 -3.86 1.39 9.09
C ILE A 40 -3.16 0.88 7.83
N ILE A 41 -3.83 0.96 6.71
CA ILE A 41 -3.33 0.47 5.43
C ILE A 41 -3.14 1.65 4.50
N ASN A 42 -1.94 1.77 3.96
CA ASN A 42 -1.61 2.66 2.86
C ASN A 42 -1.35 1.82 1.61
N VAL A 43 -1.94 2.20 0.50
CA VAL A 43 -1.72 1.57 -0.81
C VAL A 43 -1.16 2.61 -1.76
N GLU A 44 -0.02 2.31 -2.35
CA GLU A 44 0.73 3.18 -3.25
C GLU A 44 0.90 2.49 -4.61
N PRO A 45 0.13 2.85 -5.63
CA PRO A 45 0.43 2.47 -7.00
C PRO A 45 1.76 3.08 -7.45
N GLN A 46 2.69 2.27 -7.87
CA GLN A 46 4.03 2.69 -8.26
C GLN A 46 4.34 2.25 -9.68
N ASN A 47 4.43 3.19 -10.61
CA ASN A 47 4.70 2.85 -12.01
C ASN A 47 6.13 2.33 -12.19
N ASN A 48 7.12 2.94 -11.54
CA ASN A 48 8.53 2.56 -11.67
C ASN A 48 9.07 1.97 -10.36
N TYR A 49 9.61 0.76 -10.42
CA TYR A 49 10.22 0.09 -9.25
C TYR A 49 11.46 0.82 -8.72
N TYR A 50 12.20 1.53 -9.57
CA TYR A 50 13.38 2.31 -9.21
C TYR A 50 13.19 3.80 -9.58
N PRO A 51 12.46 4.58 -8.75
CA PRO A 51 12.25 6.00 -9.01
C PRO A 51 13.46 6.87 -8.61
N GLY A 52 14.68 6.35 -8.67
CA GLY A 52 15.92 6.99 -8.22
C GLY A 52 16.41 6.54 -6.85
N TYR A 53 15.61 5.74 -6.15
CA TYR A 53 15.94 5.17 -4.82
C TYR A 53 15.24 3.82 -4.61
N PRO A 54 15.72 2.99 -3.63
CA PRO A 54 15.02 1.75 -3.28
C PRO A 54 13.66 2.05 -2.63
N ILE A 55 12.56 1.63 -3.27
CA ILE A 55 11.19 1.89 -2.77
C ILE A 55 10.94 1.31 -1.37
N ILE A 56 11.64 0.23 -1.00
CA ILE A 56 11.53 -0.34 0.34
C ILE A 56 11.93 0.65 1.45
N LYS A 57 12.90 1.53 1.21
CA LYS A 57 13.27 2.57 2.17
C LYS A 57 12.13 3.58 2.37
N ARG A 58 11.51 4.02 1.28
CA ARG A 58 10.33 4.89 1.32
C ARG A 58 9.18 4.19 2.03
N SER A 59 8.94 2.92 1.72
CA SER A 59 7.90 2.11 2.34
C SER A 59 8.08 2.00 3.86
N ILE A 60 9.30 1.74 4.34
CA ILE A 60 9.62 1.71 5.78
C ILE A 60 9.39 3.09 6.41
N TYR A 61 9.86 4.16 5.77
CA TYR A 61 9.66 5.53 6.24
C TYR A 61 8.16 5.85 6.39
N TYR A 62 7.33 5.46 5.43
CA TYR A 62 5.88 5.66 5.51
C TYR A 62 5.25 4.87 6.68
N CYS A 63 5.68 3.65 6.93
CA CYS A 63 5.25 2.91 8.12
C CYS A 63 5.62 3.63 9.41
N CYS A 64 6.85 4.13 9.52
CA CYS A 64 7.30 4.88 10.71
C CYS A 64 6.46 6.15 10.92
N ARG A 65 6.13 6.87 9.84
CA ARG A 65 5.25 8.04 9.89
C ARG A 65 3.83 7.65 10.34
N MET A 66 3.26 6.57 9.80
CA MET A 66 1.94 6.08 10.22
C MET A 66 1.92 5.62 11.68
N VAL A 67 2.99 5.03 12.20
CA VAL A 67 3.10 4.70 13.63
C VAL A 67 3.19 5.99 14.46
N SER A 68 4.05 6.92 14.08
CA SER A 68 4.27 8.19 14.78
C SER A 68 3.00 9.06 14.82
N SER A 69 2.24 9.12 13.72
CA SER A 69 1.02 9.92 13.61
C SER A 69 -0.15 9.43 14.48
N GLN A 70 0.01 8.28 15.12
CA GLN A 70 -0.98 7.78 16.10
C GLN A 70 -0.91 8.51 17.44
N TYR A 71 0.23 9.16 17.75
CA TYR A 71 0.33 9.99 18.94
C TYR A 71 -0.63 11.18 18.86
N GLY A 72 -1.38 11.42 19.95
CA GLY A 72 -2.40 12.46 20.00
C GLY A 72 -3.76 12.06 19.41
N THR A 73 -3.83 10.97 18.62
CA THR A 73 -5.07 10.51 17.99
C THR A 73 -5.52 9.12 18.46
N VAL A 74 -4.61 8.18 18.53
CA VAL A 74 -4.86 6.78 18.97
C VAL A 74 -4.40 6.59 20.40
N PHE A 75 -3.26 7.16 20.77
CA PHE A 75 -2.73 7.11 22.11
C PHE A 75 -2.17 8.47 22.53
N THR A 76 -2.08 8.70 23.84
CA THR A 76 -1.50 9.89 24.46
C THR A 76 -0.67 9.47 25.67
N ASN A 77 0.27 10.32 26.09
CA ASN A 77 1.17 10.04 27.20
C ASN A 77 1.93 8.71 27.01
N SER A 78 1.93 7.84 28.02
CA SER A 78 2.66 6.57 28.01
C SER A 78 1.80 5.36 27.62
N HIS A 79 0.64 5.58 26.98
CA HIS A 79 -0.27 4.50 26.57
C HIS A 79 0.17 3.84 25.26
N TYR A 80 1.42 3.35 25.20
CA TYR A 80 2.00 2.71 24.02
C TYR A 80 1.33 1.37 23.65
N GLU A 81 0.63 0.72 24.60
CA GLU A 81 -0.15 -0.49 24.36
C GLU A 81 -1.31 -0.29 23.37
N LYS A 82 -1.67 0.97 23.09
CA LYS A 82 -2.72 1.31 22.12
C LYS A 82 -2.23 1.50 20.70
N ILE A 83 -0.91 1.45 20.49
CA ILE A 83 -0.35 1.57 19.13
C ILE A 83 -0.90 0.44 18.25
N LYS A 84 -1.45 0.85 17.13
CA LYS A 84 -2.02 -0.07 16.14
C LYS A 84 -0.98 -0.42 15.09
N LYS A 85 -0.99 -1.68 14.67
CA LYS A 85 -0.18 -2.15 13.56
C LYS A 85 -0.54 -1.40 12.28
N VAL A 86 0.49 -1.06 11.51
CA VAL A 86 0.37 -0.39 10.22
C VAL A 86 0.84 -1.30 9.09
N TYR A 87 0.17 -1.19 7.97
CA TYR A 87 0.54 -1.85 6.72
C TYR A 87 0.78 -0.81 5.65
N ASN A 88 1.86 -0.96 4.92
CA ASN A 88 2.12 -0.18 3.71
C ASN A 88 2.27 -1.13 2.53
N VAL A 89 1.46 -0.93 1.49
CA VAL A 89 1.41 -1.79 0.31
C VAL A 89 1.81 -0.96 -0.90
N PHE A 90 2.91 -1.32 -1.54
CA PHE A 90 3.28 -0.80 -2.85
C PHE A 90 2.87 -1.79 -3.93
N ILE A 91 2.17 -1.31 -4.94
CA ILE A 91 1.80 -2.08 -6.12
C ILE A 91 2.60 -1.54 -7.31
N CYS A 92 3.65 -2.27 -7.70
CA CYS A 92 4.49 -1.92 -8.83
C CYS A 92 3.88 -2.46 -10.12
N ILE A 93 3.45 -1.56 -11.00
CA ILE A 93 2.77 -1.91 -12.24
C ILE A 93 3.78 -2.35 -13.31
N ASN A 94 4.91 -1.64 -13.42
CA ASN A 94 5.97 -1.94 -14.38
C ASN A 94 7.29 -2.31 -13.66
N PRO A 95 7.36 -3.44 -12.96
CA PRO A 95 8.59 -3.88 -12.33
C PRO A 95 9.57 -4.44 -13.37
N PRO A 96 10.88 -4.51 -13.05
CA PRO A 96 11.83 -5.21 -13.91
C PRO A 96 11.49 -6.70 -14.01
N ASN A 97 11.84 -7.33 -15.12
CA ASN A 97 11.42 -8.70 -15.46
C ASN A 97 11.64 -9.73 -14.34
N TYR A 98 12.78 -9.65 -13.63
CA TYR A 98 13.11 -10.59 -12.56
C TYR A 98 12.25 -10.41 -11.29
N ARG A 99 11.41 -9.37 -11.24
CA ARG A 99 10.49 -9.10 -10.13
C ARG A 99 9.03 -9.32 -10.47
N LYS A 100 8.70 -9.55 -11.72
CA LYS A 100 7.31 -9.79 -12.14
C LYS A 100 6.67 -10.95 -11.38
N ASN A 101 5.38 -10.86 -11.14
CA ASN A 101 4.58 -11.87 -10.44
C ASN A 101 5.12 -12.22 -9.04
N THR A 102 5.60 -11.22 -8.30
CA THR A 102 6.10 -11.45 -6.93
C THR A 102 5.38 -10.61 -5.89
N ILE A 103 5.28 -11.17 -4.70
CA ILE A 103 4.83 -10.47 -3.49
C ILE A 103 5.91 -10.67 -2.43
N ASN A 104 6.47 -9.56 -1.93
CA ASN A 104 7.46 -9.59 -0.87
C ASN A 104 6.90 -8.90 0.38
N ARG A 105 6.97 -9.56 1.52
CA ARG A 105 6.61 -9.02 2.84
C ARG A 105 7.86 -8.71 3.63
N TYR A 106 7.88 -7.55 4.28
CA TYR A 106 8.91 -7.12 5.23
C TYR A 106 8.24 -6.77 6.55
N SER A 107 8.66 -7.37 7.63
CA SER A 107 8.10 -7.18 8.98
C SER A 107 9.20 -7.26 10.03
N LEU A 108 8.92 -6.78 11.23
CA LEU A 108 9.80 -6.95 12.38
C LEU A 108 9.77 -8.41 12.85
N LYS A 109 10.91 -8.89 13.35
CA LYS A 109 11.06 -10.24 13.84
C LYS A 109 11.93 -10.24 15.09
N GLU A 110 11.51 -10.96 16.12
CA GLU A 110 12.33 -11.21 17.29
C GLU A 110 13.40 -12.26 16.98
N GLU A 111 14.61 -12.01 17.43
CA GLU A 111 15.71 -13.00 17.41
C GLU A 111 16.35 -13.07 18.80
N ASN A 112 16.36 -14.24 19.40
CA ASN A 112 17.00 -14.47 20.69
C ASN A 112 18.53 -14.58 20.52
N MET A 113 19.25 -13.54 20.89
CA MET A 113 20.70 -13.51 20.85
C MET A 113 21.32 -14.26 22.03
N ILE A 114 20.72 -14.15 23.21
CA ILE A 114 21.12 -14.82 24.43
C ILE A 114 19.87 -15.14 25.25
N GLY A 115 19.77 -16.35 25.78
CA GLY A 115 18.61 -16.80 26.54
C GLY A 115 17.49 -17.36 25.64
N ASN A 116 16.33 -17.61 26.25
CA ASN A 116 15.16 -18.16 25.55
C ASN A 116 13.88 -17.51 26.12
N VAL A 117 13.75 -16.21 25.94
CA VAL A 117 12.57 -15.44 26.34
C VAL A 117 11.94 -14.86 25.08
N HIS A 118 10.63 -14.99 24.95
CA HIS A 118 9.89 -14.50 23.80
C HIS A 118 8.86 -13.45 24.23
N GLU A 119 8.84 -12.35 23.50
CA GLU A 119 7.78 -11.37 23.62
C GLU A 119 6.59 -11.79 22.73
N LYS A 120 5.38 -11.32 23.07
CA LYS A 120 4.22 -11.54 22.21
C LYS A 120 4.37 -10.77 20.89
N GLU A 121 4.09 -11.44 19.77
CA GLU A 121 4.21 -10.86 18.43
C GLU A 121 3.42 -9.55 18.29
N GLU A 122 2.26 -9.45 18.95
CA GLU A 122 1.42 -8.23 18.96
C GLU A 122 2.11 -6.99 19.55
N ASN A 123 3.15 -7.17 20.38
CA ASN A 123 3.86 -6.08 21.03
C ASN A 123 5.01 -5.50 20.19
N TYR A 124 5.52 -6.23 19.20
CA TYR A 124 6.66 -5.76 18.40
C TYR A 124 6.39 -5.77 16.88
N ASP A 125 5.51 -6.62 16.34
CA ASP A 125 5.20 -6.63 14.90
C ASP A 125 4.21 -5.51 14.56
N LEU A 126 4.64 -4.26 14.78
CA LEU A 126 3.82 -3.06 14.61
C LEU A 126 3.82 -2.49 13.20
N LEU A 127 4.68 -2.98 12.32
CA LEU A 127 4.73 -2.52 10.93
C LEU A 127 4.97 -3.67 9.95
N THR A 128 4.26 -3.62 8.85
CA THR A 128 4.44 -4.56 7.75
C THR A 128 4.44 -3.81 6.42
N ASN A 129 5.48 -4.03 5.63
CA ASN A 129 5.55 -3.53 4.26
C ASN A 129 5.31 -4.69 3.31
N VAL A 130 4.48 -4.47 2.29
CA VAL A 130 4.23 -5.42 1.23
C VAL A 130 4.53 -4.75 -0.10
N ILE A 131 5.40 -5.37 -0.89
CA ILE A 131 5.69 -4.93 -2.25
C ILE A 131 5.14 -5.99 -3.19
N ILE A 132 4.15 -5.59 -3.97
CA ILE A 132 3.50 -6.41 -5.00
C ILE A 132 4.05 -5.95 -6.34
N CYS A 133 4.63 -6.85 -7.10
CA CYS A 133 5.12 -6.59 -8.45
C CYS A 133 4.24 -7.35 -9.45
N LEU A 134 3.50 -6.62 -10.27
CA LEU A 134 2.60 -7.20 -11.25
C LEU A 134 3.37 -7.83 -12.41
N GLY A 135 2.75 -8.78 -13.08
CA GLY A 135 3.21 -9.35 -14.33
C GLY A 135 2.84 -8.50 -15.54
N ASP A 136 3.13 -9.00 -16.72
CA ASP A 136 2.65 -8.41 -17.96
C ASP A 136 1.14 -8.65 -18.13
N ALA A 137 0.49 -7.75 -18.85
CA ALA A 137 -0.90 -7.96 -19.26
C ALA A 137 -1.00 -9.27 -20.08
N TYR A 138 -2.06 -10.03 -19.82
CA TYR A 138 -2.30 -11.35 -20.44
C TYR A 138 -1.30 -12.46 -20.05
N ASP A 139 -0.50 -12.26 -18.98
CA ASP A 139 0.38 -13.30 -18.48
C ASP A 139 -0.45 -14.48 -17.94
N LYS A 140 -0.22 -15.67 -18.54
CA LYS A 140 -0.95 -16.89 -18.17
C LYS A 140 -0.49 -17.49 -16.85
N GLU A 141 0.68 -17.12 -16.36
CA GLU A 141 1.22 -17.58 -15.09
C GLU A 141 0.69 -16.76 -13.91
N ALA A 142 0.18 -15.56 -14.17
CA ALA A 142 -0.44 -14.73 -13.13
C ALA A 142 -1.72 -15.38 -12.62
N SER A 143 -1.84 -15.55 -11.31
CA SER A 143 -2.99 -16.17 -10.65
C SER A 143 -3.38 -15.44 -9.37
N GLY A 144 -4.57 -15.72 -8.85
CA GLY A 144 -5.06 -15.17 -7.60
C GLY A 144 -5.02 -13.64 -7.58
N ILE A 145 -4.54 -13.08 -6.47
CA ILE A 145 -4.51 -11.62 -6.24
C ILE A 145 -3.65 -10.88 -7.29
N LEU A 146 -2.56 -11.47 -7.77
CA LEU A 146 -1.71 -10.84 -8.78
C LEU A 146 -2.45 -10.66 -10.10
N ARG A 147 -3.19 -11.68 -10.54
CA ARG A 147 -4.02 -11.58 -11.74
C ARG A 147 -5.17 -10.58 -11.55
N MET A 148 -5.84 -10.61 -10.41
CA MET A 148 -6.92 -9.67 -10.12
C MET A 148 -6.42 -8.22 -10.19
N LEU A 149 -5.30 -7.92 -9.55
CA LEU A 149 -4.70 -6.59 -9.57
C LEU A 149 -4.18 -6.19 -10.96
N GLU A 150 -3.61 -7.13 -11.71
CA GLU A 150 -3.21 -6.87 -13.10
C GLU A 150 -4.42 -6.46 -13.94
N VAL A 151 -5.51 -7.23 -13.87
CA VAL A 151 -6.74 -6.93 -14.62
C VAL A 151 -7.31 -5.58 -14.22
N LEU A 152 -7.39 -5.30 -12.91
CA LEU A 152 -7.94 -4.06 -12.38
C LEU A 152 -7.13 -2.83 -12.82
N LEU A 153 -5.80 -2.91 -12.73
CA LEU A 153 -4.88 -1.78 -12.89
C LEU A 153 -4.28 -1.68 -14.31
N SER A 154 -4.57 -2.63 -15.20
CA SER A 154 -4.03 -2.64 -16.57
C SER A 154 -4.65 -1.52 -17.41
N ASP A 155 -3.82 -0.79 -18.12
CA ASP A 155 -4.17 0.13 -19.19
C ASP A 155 -4.38 -0.57 -20.55
N LYS A 156 -3.95 -1.82 -20.67
CA LYS A 156 -4.01 -2.62 -21.90
C LYS A 156 -5.30 -3.38 -22.08
N ARG A 157 -6.14 -3.45 -21.06
CA ARG A 157 -7.44 -4.14 -21.10
C ARG A 157 -8.58 -3.12 -21.22
N ASN A 158 -9.52 -3.39 -22.10
CA ASN A 158 -10.74 -2.58 -22.18
C ASN A 158 -11.72 -2.91 -21.02
N ALA A 159 -12.68 -2.02 -20.79
CA ALA A 159 -13.68 -2.16 -19.72
C ALA A 159 -14.45 -3.50 -19.77
N SER A 160 -14.84 -3.93 -20.96
CA SER A 160 -15.60 -5.19 -21.14
C SER A 160 -14.76 -6.42 -20.77
N GLU A 161 -13.47 -6.43 -21.11
CA GLU A 161 -12.55 -7.52 -20.72
C GLU A 161 -12.31 -7.54 -19.21
N LYS A 162 -12.08 -6.35 -18.60
CA LYS A 162 -11.93 -6.24 -17.15
C LYS A 162 -13.16 -6.77 -16.43
N ARG A 163 -14.35 -6.30 -16.85
CA ARG A 163 -15.63 -6.72 -16.30
C ARG A 163 -15.81 -8.23 -16.35
N MET A 164 -15.64 -8.83 -17.53
CA MET A 164 -15.81 -10.27 -17.74
C MET A 164 -14.89 -11.07 -16.82
N ILE A 165 -13.60 -10.73 -16.78
CA ILE A 165 -12.64 -11.47 -15.96
C ILE A 165 -12.92 -11.27 -14.46
N LEU A 166 -13.20 -10.04 -14.01
CA LEU A 166 -13.49 -9.77 -12.59
C LEU A 166 -14.76 -10.48 -12.12
N GLN A 167 -15.76 -10.58 -12.99
CA GLN A 167 -17.01 -11.26 -12.69
C GLN A 167 -16.84 -12.80 -12.73
N ASP A 168 -16.25 -13.34 -13.79
CA ASP A 168 -16.21 -14.79 -14.05
C ASP A 168 -15.13 -15.49 -13.19
N ASP A 169 -13.95 -14.89 -13.05
CA ASP A 169 -12.82 -15.51 -12.33
C ASP A 169 -12.80 -15.15 -10.83
N PHE A 170 -13.36 -14.01 -10.44
CA PHE A 170 -13.27 -13.50 -9.06
C PHE A 170 -14.61 -13.27 -8.38
N GLY A 171 -15.73 -13.44 -9.08
CA GLY A 171 -17.08 -13.26 -8.54
C GLY A 171 -17.40 -11.81 -8.13
N ILE A 172 -16.65 -10.83 -8.65
CA ILE A 172 -16.87 -9.41 -8.36
C ILE A 172 -17.99 -8.89 -9.25
N GLN A 173 -19.13 -8.57 -8.64
CA GLN A 173 -20.23 -7.94 -9.37
C GLN A 173 -19.88 -6.49 -9.70
N MET A 174 -19.87 -6.17 -10.99
CA MET A 174 -19.60 -4.84 -11.48
C MET A 174 -20.92 -4.09 -11.67
N GLU A 175 -21.27 -3.23 -10.72
CA GLU A 175 -22.36 -2.25 -10.89
C GLU A 175 -21.87 -1.11 -11.81
N MET A 176 -22.81 -0.36 -12.43
CA MET A 176 -22.44 0.66 -13.42
C MET A 176 -21.50 1.74 -12.89
N ASP A 177 -21.61 2.11 -11.62
CA ASP A 177 -20.73 3.08 -10.99
C ASP A 177 -19.31 2.53 -10.85
N LEU A 178 -19.17 1.26 -10.44
CA LEU A 178 -17.89 0.58 -10.33
C LEU A 178 -17.22 0.35 -11.70
N GLU A 179 -18.05 0.12 -12.75
CA GLU A 179 -17.53 -0.05 -14.13
C GLU A 179 -16.87 1.22 -14.65
N SER A 180 -17.44 2.41 -14.36
CA SER A 180 -16.83 3.67 -14.72
C SER A 180 -15.53 3.92 -13.95
N GLU A 181 -15.53 3.67 -12.64
CA GLU A 181 -14.34 3.83 -11.80
C GLU A 181 -13.20 2.90 -12.23
N VAL A 182 -13.49 1.63 -12.54
CA VAL A 182 -12.47 0.66 -13.00
C VAL A 182 -11.91 1.03 -14.38
N THR A 183 -12.71 1.69 -15.20
CA THR A 183 -12.25 2.19 -16.51
C THR A 183 -11.30 3.39 -16.30
N ASP A 184 -11.62 4.26 -15.35
CA ASP A 184 -10.86 5.47 -15.07
C ASP A 184 -9.60 5.22 -14.21
N VAL A 185 -9.52 4.08 -13.51
CA VAL A 185 -8.35 3.74 -12.68
C VAL A 185 -7.04 3.78 -13.47
N GLY A 186 -7.03 3.39 -14.74
CA GLY A 186 -5.86 3.52 -15.61
C GLY A 186 -5.39 4.98 -15.73
N HIS A 187 -6.30 5.90 -15.95
CA HIS A 187 -6.00 7.35 -16.06
C HIS A 187 -5.61 7.97 -14.73
N VAL A 188 -6.26 7.57 -13.63
CA VAL A 188 -5.92 8.05 -12.28
C VAL A 188 -4.52 7.60 -11.88
N LEU A 189 -4.10 6.39 -12.26
CA LEU A 189 -2.76 5.87 -11.99
C LEU A 189 -1.69 6.62 -12.80
N ASP A 190 -1.97 6.99 -14.04
CA ASP A 190 -1.09 7.82 -14.85
C ASP A 190 -0.93 9.22 -14.23
N ASP A 191 -2.00 9.83 -13.76
CA ASP A 191 -1.99 11.13 -13.08
C ASP A 191 -1.23 11.08 -11.74
N VAL A 192 -1.37 10.01 -10.97
CA VAL A 192 -0.64 9.80 -9.71
C VAL A 192 0.84 9.57 -10.00
N ALA A 193 1.17 8.74 -11.00
CA ALA A 193 2.54 8.49 -11.42
C ALA A 193 3.22 9.78 -11.91
N GLN A 194 2.51 10.60 -12.69
CA GLN A 194 3.00 11.86 -13.20
C GLN A 194 3.24 12.87 -12.06
N ARG A 195 2.30 13.01 -11.13
CA ARG A 195 2.46 13.90 -9.95
C ARG A 195 3.63 13.49 -9.06
N ASN A 196 3.83 12.19 -8.85
CA ASN A 196 4.96 11.69 -8.06
C ASN A 196 6.29 11.90 -8.78
N TYR A 197 6.33 11.77 -10.10
CA TYR A 197 7.50 12.09 -10.92
C TYR A 197 7.84 13.58 -10.84
N GLU A 198 6.87 14.47 -11.00
CA GLU A 198 7.05 15.92 -10.95
C GLU A 198 7.51 16.39 -9.57
N LYS A 199 6.95 15.82 -8.48
CA LYS A 199 7.44 16.10 -7.12
C LYS A 199 8.89 15.66 -6.94
N GLY A 200 9.27 14.48 -7.38
CA GLY A 200 10.65 13.98 -7.30
C GLY A 200 11.63 14.84 -8.12
N VAL A 201 11.23 15.33 -9.29
CA VAL A 201 12.02 16.28 -10.10
C VAL A 201 12.15 17.63 -9.41
N CYS A 202 11.09 18.18 -8.83
CA CYS A 202 11.15 19.43 -8.08
C CYS A 202 12.06 19.33 -6.86
N GLU A 203 11.99 18.26 -6.08
CA GLU A 203 12.86 18.04 -4.92
C GLU A 203 14.33 17.88 -5.33
N SER A 204 14.60 17.20 -6.44
CA SER A 204 15.93 17.06 -7.01
C SER A 204 16.51 18.41 -7.47
N LEU A 205 15.70 19.25 -8.13
CA LEU A 205 16.11 20.59 -8.55
C LEU A 205 16.39 21.50 -7.37
N VAL A 206 15.53 21.50 -6.33
CA VAL A 206 15.73 22.30 -5.11
C VAL A 206 16.98 21.86 -4.35
N SER A 207 17.31 20.56 -4.33
CA SER A 207 18.53 20.06 -3.71
C SER A 207 19.80 20.38 -4.48
N SER A 208 19.68 20.63 -5.79
CA SER A 208 20.83 21.01 -6.67
C SER A 208 21.17 22.51 -6.62
N ILE A 209 20.31 23.34 -6.01
CA ILE A 209 20.47 24.80 -5.89
C ILE A 209 21.05 25.18 -4.52
N LYS A 210 21.20 24.24 -3.61
CA LYS A 210 21.89 24.41 -2.32
C LYS A 210 23.33 23.93 -2.37
#